data_13fb79de6bebd9739f59eded1d4b0ef2
#
_entry.id   13fb79de6bebd9739f59eded1d4b0ef2
#
_cell.length_a   1.000
_cell.length_b   1.000
_cell.length_c   1.000
_cell.angle_alpha   90.00
_cell.angle_beta   90.00
_cell.angle_gamma   90.00
#
_symmetry.space_group_name_H-M   'P 1'
#
loop_
_entity.id
_entity.type
_entity.pdbx_description
1 polymer ?
#
loop_
_entity_poly.entity_id
_entity_poly.type
_entity_poly.pdbx_seq_one_letter_code
_entity_poly.pdbx_strand_id
1 'polypeptide(L)'
;MNLKRVAAAGVLVAASAAVFVVFVLGAGGGGPREPVQITVPPGAILSEVADTLAARGVIRSQRMFGLYARLRGDDRRVKSGMYELRTSSSWDEALEHLTLGTVLTRLMTIPEGFRLRQMAPRIAQITGTAVDSVVALMEAPGIERRLGVPGPGVEGYLFPDTYRFAPGVPVESVLNAMVERYQVVWTEDRRSRLAELEMSEAQLVTLASIVQAEAREVTEMPSISAVYHNRLRDGWLLQADPTVLYALGGPRSRLLYAAIDSVADSPYNTYSQRGLPPGPIGAPGEAAIDAALHPTQEDFMYFVARPDGSHHFTRTLAEHNRAKADARRAWDRLAAGIDGSDGSSPDPR
;
A
#
# COMPACT_ATOMS: atom_id res chain seq x y z
N MET A 1 10.89 -63.21 -42.67
CA MET A 1 10.51 -61.84 -42.20
C MET A 1 11.37 -61.57 -40.95
N ASN A 2 12.22 -60.54 -40.99
CA ASN A 2 13.28 -60.35 -39.97
C ASN A 2 12.69 -59.93 -38.65
N LEU A 3 12.80 -60.68 -37.57
CA LEU A 3 12.26 -60.46 -36.25
C LEU A 3 12.57 -59.00 -35.74
N LYS A 4 13.78 -58.53 -36.10
CA LYS A 4 14.19 -57.13 -35.79
C LYS A 4 13.34 -56.05 -36.48
N ARG A 5 12.85 -56.31 -37.72
CA ARG A 5 11.99 -55.37 -38.43
C ARG A 5 10.57 -55.39 -37.89
N VAL A 6 10.07 -56.51 -37.42
CA VAL A 6 8.75 -56.63 -36.77
C VAL A 6 8.78 -55.93 -35.39
N ALA A 7 9.84 -56.09 -34.61
CA ALA A 7 10.02 -55.40 -33.33
C ALA A 7 10.15 -53.91 -33.53
N ALA A 8 10.90 -53.43 -34.55
CA ALA A 8 11.02 -52.00 -34.85
C ALA A 8 9.69 -51.39 -35.29
N ALA A 9 8.89 -52.09 -36.10
CA ALA A 9 7.56 -51.63 -36.51
C ALA A 9 6.60 -51.56 -35.30
N GLY A 10 6.65 -52.53 -34.39
CA GLY A 10 5.85 -52.53 -33.17
C GLY A 10 6.18 -51.35 -32.25
N VAL A 11 7.48 -51.01 -32.08
CA VAL A 11 7.92 -49.86 -31.32
C VAL A 11 7.45 -48.55 -31.97
N LEU A 12 7.52 -48.42 -33.28
CA LEU A 12 7.05 -47.23 -34.03
C LEU A 12 5.53 -47.03 -33.89
N VAL A 13 4.74 -48.11 -34.00
CA VAL A 13 3.29 -48.05 -33.79
C VAL A 13 2.93 -47.67 -32.37
N ALA A 14 3.63 -48.27 -31.38
CA ALA A 14 3.41 -47.89 -29.97
C ALA A 14 3.80 -46.44 -29.67
N ALA A 15 4.90 -45.95 -30.23
CA ALA A 15 5.33 -44.56 -30.11
C ALA A 15 4.32 -43.61 -30.79
N SER A 16 3.83 -43.94 -31.99
CA SER A 16 2.82 -43.16 -32.69
C SER A 16 1.46 -43.12 -31.96
N ALA A 17 1.05 -44.25 -31.37
CA ALA A 17 -0.15 -44.34 -30.55
C ALA A 17 0.00 -43.52 -29.26
N ALA A 18 1.16 -43.54 -28.62
CA ALA A 18 1.47 -42.73 -27.44
C ALA A 18 1.43 -41.21 -27.76
N VAL A 19 2.02 -40.79 -28.89
CA VAL A 19 1.99 -39.41 -29.38
C VAL A 19 0.56 -38.98 -29.70
N PHE A 20 -0.23 -39.84 -30.37
CA PHE A 20 -1.63 -39.58 -30.68
C PHE A 20 -2.47 -39.43 -29.40
N VAL A 21 -2.29 -40.27 -28.40
CA VAL A 21 -2.98 -40.18 -27.11
C VAL A 21 -2.61 -38.88 -26.38
N VAL A 22 -1.33 -38.52 -26.37
CA VAL A 22 -0.86 -37.25 -25.79
C VAL A 22 -1.50 -36.05 -26.51
N PHE A 23 -1.52 -36.08 -27.84
CA PHE A 23 -2.14 -35.04 -28.66
C PHE A 23 -3.64 -34.91 -28.39
N VAL A 24 -4.38 -36.02 -28.41
CA VAL A 24 -5.86 -36.01 -28.23
C VAL A 24 -6.24 -35.64 -26.80
N LEU A 25 -5.49 -36.11 -25.79
CA LEU A 25 -5.77 -35.75 -24.38
C LEU A 25 -5.22 -34.37 -24.02
N GLY A 26 -4.16 -33.92 -24.69
CA GLY A 26 -3.49 -32.65 -24.44
C GLY A 26 -4.11 -31.45 -25.18
N ALA A 27 -4.85 -31.70 -26.27
CA ALA A 27 -5.41 -30.66 -27.16
C ALA A 27 -6.57 -29.85 -26.53
N GLY A 28 -6.97 -30.16 -25.30
CA GLY A 28 -8.16 -29.56 -24.65
C GLY A 28 -9.44 -30.32 -24.98
N GLY A 29 -10.47 -30.09 -24.19
CA GLY A 29 -11.79 -30.70 -24.39
C GLY A 29 -12.66 -29.81 -25.29
N GLY A 30 -13.48 -30.44 -26.13
CA GLY A 30 -14.55 -29.73 -26.91
C GLY A 30 -15.74 -29.28 -26.03
N GLY A 31 -15.57 -29.16 -24.71
CA GLY A 31 -16.58 -28.70 -23.77
C GLY A 31 -16.58 -27.17 -23.59
N PRO A 32 -17.54 -26.63 -22.83
CA PRO A 32 -17.59 -25.22 -22.50
C PRO A 32 -16.30 -24.80 -21.79
N ARG A 33 -15.76 -23.60 -22.14
CA ARG A 33 -14.55 -23.04 -21.54
C ARG A 33 -14.93 -22.00 -20.49
N GLU A 34 -15.40 -22.48 -19.36
CA GLU A 34 -15.81 -21.63 -18.24
C GLU A 34 -14.62 -21.27 -17.35
N PRO A 35 -14.52 -20.03 -16.82
CA PRO A 35 -13.48 -19.66 -15.90
C PRO A 35 -13.64 -20.43 -14.59
N VAL A 36 -12.53 -20.98 -14.08
CA VAL A 36 -12.49 -21.72 -12.82
C VAL A 36 -11.27 -21.29 -12.02
N GLN A 37 -11.45 -21.05 -10.73
CA GLN A 37 -10.36 -20.69 -9.81
C GLN A 37 -9.73 -21.96 -9.24
N ILE A 38 -8.39 -22.00 -9.33
CA ILE A 38 -7.54 -23.08 -8.83
C ILE A 38 -6.54 -22.49 -7.84
N THR A 39 -6.50 -23.04 -6.64
CA THR A 39 -5.47 -22.68 -5.65
C THR A 39 -4.38 -23.73 -5.63
N VAL A 40 -3.14 -23.30 -5.84
CA VAL A 40 -1.93 -24.10 -5.69
C VAL A 40 -1.25 -23.68 -4.39
N PRO A 41 -1.28 -24.52 -3.33
CA PRO A 41 -0.63 -24.20 -2.05
C PRO A 41 0.89 -24.07 -2.18
N PRO A 42 1.55 -23.31 -1.28
CA PRO A 42 3.00 -23.30 -1.18
C PRO A 42 3.53 -24.72 -0.91
N GLY A 43 4.51 -25.15 -1.70
CA GLY A 43 5.11 -26.48 -1.57
C GLY A 43 4.29 -27.64 -2.17
N ALA A 44 3.15 -27.38 -2.82
CA ALA A 44 2.37 -28.42 -3.50
C ALA A 44 3.19 -29.12 -4.57
N ILE A 45 3.10 -30.44 -4.61
CA ILE A 45 3.74 -31.25 -5.66
C ILE A 45 2.84 -31.29 -6.90
N LEU A 46 3.46 -31.50 -8.08
CA LEU A 46 2.75 -31.51 -9.35
C LEU A 46 1.55 -32.47 -9.40
N SER A 47 1.63 -33.63 -8.70
CA SER A 47 0.51 -34.59 -8.67
C SER A 47 -0.73 -34.03 -7.98
N GLU A 48 -0.58 -33.30 -6.86
CA GLU A 48 -1.69 -32.67 -6.15
C GLU A 48 -2.32 -31.55 -6.97
N VAL A 49 -1.47 -30.81 -7.69
CA VAL A 49 -1.95 -29.76 -8.63
C VAL A 49 -2.72 -30.39 -9.77
N ALA A 50 -2.20 -31.48 -10.37
CA ALA A 50 -2.86 -32.20 -11.46
C ALA A 50 -4.20 -32.83 -11.02
N ASP A 51 -4.29 -33.35 -9.79
CA ASP A 51 -5.53 -33.86 -9.21
C ASP A 51 -6.57 -32.72 -9.08
N THR A 52 -6.15 -31.56 -8.59
CA THR A 52 -7.01 -30.38 -8.47
C THR A 52 -7.50 -29.90 -9.84
N LEU A 53 -6.61 -29.82 -10.83
CA LEU A 53 -6.96 -29.43 -12.20
C LEU A 53 -7.99 -30.38 -12.83
N ALA A 54 -7.81 -31.70 -12.63
CA ALA A 54 -8.74 -32.70 -13.14
C ALA A 54 -10.09 -32.64 -12.41
N ALA A 55 -10.10 -32.50 -11.08
CA ALA A 55 -11.32 -32.38 -10.29
C ALA A 55 -12.15 -31.14 -10.66
N ARG A 56 -11.48 -30.06 -11.10
CA ARG A 56 -12.14 -28.82 -11.56
C ARG A 56 -12.40 -28.79 -13.06
N GLY A 57 -12.16 -29.88 -13.78
CA GLY A 57 -12.45 -29.99 -15.22
C GLY A 57 -11.53 -29.17 -16.11
N VAL A 58 -10.40 -28.68 -15.60
CA VAL A 58 -9.41 -27.94 -16.40
C VAL A 58 -8.70 -28.89 -17.37
N ILE A 59 -8.30 -30.07 -16.88
CA ILE A 59 -7.66 -31.15 -17.67
C ILE A 59 -8.45 -32.45 -17.55
N ARG A 60 -8.29 -33.34 -18.52
CA ARG A 60 -9.03 -34.62 -18.55
C ARG A 60 -8.35 -35.73 -17.75
N SER A 61 -7.01 -35.75 -17.64
CA SER A 61 -6.25 -36.79 -17.02
C SER A 61 -5.06 -36.28 -16.25
N GLN A 62 -5.10 -36.43 -14.92
CA GLN A 62 -4.01 -36.02 -14.04
C GLN A 62 -2.72 -36.79 -14.30
N ARG A 63 -2.81 -38.12 -14.57
CA ARG A 63 -1.65 -38.96 -14.80
C ARG A 63 -0.90 -38.55 -16.06
N MET A 64 -1.63 -38.31 -17.14
CA MET A 64 -1.02 -37.98 -18.43
C MET A 64 -0.48 -36.55 -18.42
N PHE A 65 -1.19 -35.60 -17.76
CA PHE A 65 -0.68 -34.25 -17.55
C PHE A 65 0.63 -34.25 -16.75
N GLY A 66 0.69 -35.01 -15.66
CA GLY A 66 1.91 -35.13 -14.86
C GLY A 66 3.08 -35.71 -15.66
N LEU A 67 2.84 -36.70 -16.53
CA LEU A 67 3.86 -37.25 -17.44
C LEU A 67 4.30 -36.20 -18.47
N TYR A 68 3.37 -35.47 -19.05
CA TYR A 68 3.63 -34.41 -20.01
C TYR A 68 4.50 -33.29 -19.41
N ALA A 69 4.15 -32.79 -18.22
CA ALA A 69 4.93 -31.78 -17.53
C ALA A 69 6.35 -32.21 -17.19
N ARG A 70 6.54 -33.48 -16.80
CA ARG A 70 7.88 -34.06 -16.58
C ARG A 70 8.70 -34.14 -17.86
N LEU A 71 8.10 -34.58 -18.97
CA LEU A 71 8.77 -34.63 -20.28
C LEU A 71 9.21 -33.25 -20.77
N ARG A 72 8.47 -32.20 -20.42
CA ARG A 72 8.86 -30.81 -20.69
C ARG A 72 9.87 -30.25 -19.71
N GLY A 73 10.12 -30.89 -18.57
CA GLY A 73 10.98 -30.37 -17.51
C GLY A 73 10.35 -29.26 -16.69
N ASP A 74 9.03 -29.10 -16.74
CA ASP A 74 8.27 -28.07 -16.07
C ASP A 74 7.67 -28.52 -14.73
N ASP A 75 7.87 -29.75 -14.33
CA ASP A 75 7.32 -30.38 -13.12
C ASP A 75 7.73 -29.71 -11.81
N ARG A 76 8.88 -29.02 -11.79
CA ARG A 76 9.41 -28.27 -10.65
C ARG A 76 9.26 -26.74 -10.77
N ARG A 77 8.66 -26.27 -11.86
CA ARG A 77 8.51 -24.85 -12.16
C ARG A 77 7.13 -24.31 -11.85
N VAL A 78 6.22 -25.18 -11.41
CA VAL A 78 4.87 -24.78 -10.99
C VAL A 78 4.97 -23.85 -9.77
N LYS A 79 4.41 -22.66 -9.90
CA LYS A 79 4.40 -21.66 -8.84
C LYS A 79 3.13 -21.78 -8.00
N SER A 80 3.26 -21.51 -6.69
CA SER A 80 2.10 -21.45 -5.78
C SER A 80 1.29 -20.17 -6.04
N GLY A 81 -0.02 -20.21 -5.79
CA GLY A 81 -0.90 -19.07 -5.94
C GLY A 81 -2.31 -19.46 -6.38
N MET A 82 -3.16 -18.46 -6.53
CA MET A 82 -4.52 -18.61 -7.05
C MET A 82 -4.53 -18.26 -8.55
N TYR A 83 -5.00 -19.18 -9.38
CA TYR A 83 -5.04 -19.07 -10.83
C TYR A 83 -6.50 -19.02 -11.30
N GLU A 84 -6.79 -18.22 -12.31
CA GLU A 84 -8.00 -18.34 -13.09
C GLU A 84 -7.66 -19.07 -14.39
N LEU A 85 -8.08 -20.34 -14.45
CA LEU A 85 -7.93 -21.19 -15.63
C LEU A 85 -9.30 -21.41 -16.27
N ARG A 86 -9.33 -22.08 -17.41
CA ARG A 86 -10.59 -22.44 -18.05
C ARG A 86 -10.80 -23.95 -18.04
N THR A 87 -12.03 -24.38 -17.84
CA THR A 87 -12.38 -25.80 -18.06
C THR A 87 -12.02 -26.19 -19.48
N SER A 88 -11.65 -27.46 -19.67
CA SER A 88 -11.25 -28.00 -20.97
C SER A 88 -10.06 -27.28 -21.63
N SER A 89 -9.15 -26.68 -20.83
CA SER A 89 -7.89 -26.11 -21.31
C SER A 89 -6.98 -27.18 -21.91
N SER A 90 -6.11 -26.77 -22.84
CA SER A 90 -5.02 -27.65 -23.28
C SER A 90 -3.98 -27.80 -22.16
N TRP A 91 -3.19 -28.86 -22.22
CA TRP A 91 -2.12 -29.07 -21.23
C TRP A 91 -1.04 -27.99 -21.30
N ASP A 92 -0.75 -27.49 -22.52
CA ASP A 92 0.18 -26.38 -22.73
C ASP A 92 -0.34 -25.11 -22.03
N GLU A 93 -1.59 -24.74 -22.29
CA GLU A 93 -2.21 -23.56 -21.69
C GLU A 93 -2.21 -23.64 -20.15
N ALA A 94 -2.63 -24.79 -19.59
CA ALA A 94 -2.64 -24.98 -18.14
C ALA A 94 -1.24 -24.94 -17.55
N LEU A 95 -0.25 -25.57 -18.19
CA LEU A 95 1.13 -25.62 -17.70
C LEU A 95 1.83 -24.27 -17.82
N GLU A 96 1.58 -23.55 -18.91
CA GLU A 96 2.10 -22.20 -19.13
C GLU A 96 1.64 -21.23 -18.04
N HIS A 97 0.33 -21.19 -17.74
CA HIS A 97 -0.21 -20.37 -16.66
C HIS A 97 0.44 -20.70 -15.31
N LEU A 98 0.64 -21.99 -15.00
CA LEU A 98 1.21 -22.45 -13.74
C LEU A 98 2.71 -22.12 -13.63
N THR A 99 3.46 -22.19 -14.74
CA THR A 99 4.91 -21.96 -14.76
C THR A 99 5.30 -20.51 -14.90
N LEU A 100 4.55 -19.72 -15.70
CA LEU A 100 4.70 -18.26 -15.78
C LEU A 100 4.27 -17.60 -14.49
N GLY A 101 3.33 -18.22 -13.76
CA GLY A 101 2.81 -17.67 -12.51
C GLY A 101 1.84 -16.52 -12.77
N THR A 102 0.97 -16.63 -13.80
CA THR A 102 -0.15 -15.70 -14.03
C THR A 102 -1.21 -15.87 -12.95
N VAL A 103 -0.83 -15.56 -11.73
CA VAL A 103 -1.69 -15.69 -10.56
C VAL A 103 -2.78 -14.63 -10.62
N LEU A 104 -4.00 -15.01 -10.28
CA LEU A 104 -5.05 -14.04 -10.03
C LEU A 104 -4.59 -13.06 -8.95
N THR A 105 -4.49 -11.79 -9.29
CA THR A 105 -4.09 -10.77 -8.31
C THR A 105 -5.16 -9.70 -8.22
N ARG A 106 -5.31 -9.13 -7.02
CA ARG A 106 -6.13 -7.96 -6.76
C ARG A 106 -5.25 -6.79 -6.36
N LEU A 107 -5.65 -5.60 -6.79
CA LEU A 107 -5.00 -4.37 -6.37
C LEU A 107 -5.51 -3.96 -4.99
N MET A 108 -4.58 -3.55 -4.12
CA MET A 108 -4.85 -2.93 -2.83
C MET A 108 -4.14 -1.59 -2.80
N THR A 109 -4.89 -0.50 -2.90
CA THR A 109 -4.34 0.85 -2.80
C THR A 109 -4.48 1.37 -1.37
N ILE A 110 -3.37 1.76 -0.78
CA ILE A 110 -3.30 2.45 0.50
C ILE A 110 -2.93 3.91 0.23
N PRO A 111 -3.85 4.86 0.44
CA PRO A 111 -3.57 6.29 0.28
C PRO A 111 -2.58 6.80 1.33
N GLU A 112 -1.87 7.86 0.95
CA GLU A 112 -1.04 8.62 1.88
C GLU A 112 -1.87 9.20 3.04
N GLY A 113 -1.25 9.34 4.21
CA GLY A 113 -1.89 9.83 5.43
C GLY A 113 -2.81 8.83 6.13
N PHE A 114 -3.02 7.62 5.59
CA PHE A 114 -3.84 6.60 6.25
C PHE A 114 -3.20 6.13 7.56
N ARG A 115 -4.06 5.95 8.57
CA ARG A 115 -3.74 5.32 9.85
C ARG A 115 -3.96 3.81 9.77
N LEU A 116 -3.35 3.03 10.64
CA LEU A 116 -3.49 1.57 10.68
C LEU A 116 -4.95 1.10 10.62
N ARG A 117 -5.82 1.72 11.42
CA ARG A 117 -7.26 1.37 11.45
C ARG A 117 -8.01 1.66 10.15
N GLN A 118 -7.50 2.58 9.33
CA GLN A 118 -8.03 2.87 7.99
C GLN A 118 -7.50 1.88 6.93
N MET A 119 -6.29 1.34 7.14
CA MET A 119 -5.70 0.31 6.28
C MET A 119 -6.33 -1.07 6.50
N ALA A 120 -6.70 -1.39 7.75
CA ALA A 120 -7.18 -2.71 8.15
C ALA A 120 -8.32 -3.27 7.28
N PRO A 121 -9.38 -2.52 6.90
CA PRO A 121 -10.43 -3.03 6.03
C PRO A 121 -9.93 -3.44 4.64
N ARG A 122 -8.93 -2.73 4.09
CA ARG A 122 -8.34 -3.03 2.77
C ARG A 122 -7.49 -4.28 2.81
N ILE A 123 -6.69 -4.44 3.86
CA ILE A 123 -5.91 -5.65 4.13
C ILE A 123 -6.85 -6.83 4.35
N ALA A 124 -7.90 -6.67 5.15
CA ALA A 124 -8.92 -7.68 5.40
C ALA A 124 -9.59 -8.18 4.11
N GLN A 125 -9.91 -7.27 3.18
CA GLN A 125 -10.51 -7.60 1.89
C GLN A 125 -9.60 -8.47 1.00
N ILE A 126 -8.29 -8.25 1.04
CA ILE A 126 -7.30 -9.01 0.25
C ILE A 126 -7.01 -10.37 0.89
N THR A 127 -6.85 -10.39 2.22
CA THR A 127 -6.43 -11.57 2.97
C THR A 127 -7.59 -12.51 3.30
N GLY A 128 -8.83 -12.02 3.29
CA GLY A 128 -10.01 -12.76 3.78
C GLY A 128 -10.05 -12.88 5.31
N THR A 129 -9.20 -12.15 6.02
CA THR A 129 -9.13 -12.13 7.50
C THR A 129 -10.10 -11.08 8.05
N ALA A 130 -10.69 -11.34 9.22
CA ALA A 130 -11.56 -10.35 9.88
C ALA A 130 -10.80 -9.05 10.20
N VAL A 131 -11.46 -7.89 10.05
CA VAL A 131 -10.83 -6.56 10.26
C VAL A 131 -10.21 -6.45 11.65
N ASP A 132 -10.93 -6.91 12.70
CA ASP A 132 -10.43 -6.85 14.08
C ASP A 132 -9.18 -7.71 14.29
N SER A 133 -9.07 -8.84 13.60
CA SER A 133 -7.86 -9.69 13.65
C SER A 133 -6.68 -9.02 12.94
N VAL A 134 -6.91 -8.30 11.84
CA VAL A 134 -5.88 -7.50 11.16
C VAL A 134 -5.41 -6.37 12.08
N VAL A 135 -6.33 -5.64 12.72
CA VAL A 135 -5.99 -4.58 13.69
C VAL A 135 -5.18 -5.15 14.84
N ALA A 136 -5.63 -6.25 15.45
CA ALA A 136 -4.94 -6.90 16.57
C ALA A 136 -3.51 -7.33 16.19
N LEU A 137 -3.29 -7.77 14.95
CA LEU A 137 -1.95 -8.15 14.47
C LEU A 137 -1.05 -6.92 14.29
N MET A 138 -1.59 -5.83 13.72
CA MET A 138 -0.84 -4.57 13.50
C MET A 138 -0.53 -3.82 14.81
N GLU A 139 -1.38 -3.98 15.84
CA GLU A 139 -1.21 -3.38 17.16
C GLU A 139 -0.53 -4.36 18.16
N ALA A 140 -0.10 -5.56 17.71
CA ALA A 140 0.49 -6.57 18.58
C ALA A 140 1.83 -6.09 19.15
N PRO A 141 2.10 -6.30 20.46
CA PRO A 141 3.38 -5.93 21.07
C PRO A 141 4.58 -6.56 20.34
N GLY A 142 5.56 -5.74 19.98
CA GLY A 142 6.79 -6.18 19.31
C GLY A 142 6.65 -6.44 17.82
N ILE A 143 5.53 -6.05 17.21
CA ILE A 143 5.33 -6.14 15.74
C ILE A 143 6.39 -5.32 14.99
N GLU A 144 6.78 -4.16 15.52
CA GLU A 144 7.84 -3.30 14.98
C GLU A 144 9.18 -4.02 14.87
N ARG A 145 9.55 -4.81 15.88
CA ARG A 145 10.79 -5.61 15.87
C ARG A 145 10.71 -6.76 14.87
N ARG A 146 9.54 -7.41 14.76
CA ARG A 146 9.33 -8.50 13.77
C ARG A 146 9.46 -7.99 12.36
N LEU A 147 8.96 -6.79 12.08
CA LEU A 147 8.99 -6.18 10.75
C LEU A 147 10.25 -5.32 10.51
N GLY A 148 11.10 -5.12 11.53
CA GLY A 148 12.37 -4.41 11.39
C GLY A 148 12.22 -2.90 11.18
N VAL A 149 11.19 -2.28 11.77
CA VAL A 149 10.98 -0.83 11.71
C VAL A 149 11.37 -0.14 13.03
N PRO A 150 11.83 1.14 12.99
CA PRO A 150 12.42 1.80 14.15
C PRO A 150 11.41 2.43 15.12
N GLY A 151 10.11 2.32 14.88
CA GLY A 151 9.08 3.00 15.63
C GLY A 151 8.62 2.27 16.90
N PRO A 152 7.78 2.90 17.71
CA PRO A 152 7.11 2.26 18.86
C PRO A 152 5.91 1.42 18.43
N GLY A 153 5.83 1.02 17.17
CA GLY A 153 4.80 0.26 16.50
C GLY A 153 4.98 0.38 15.01
N VAL A 154 3.98 0.00 14.22
CA VAL A 154 4.07 0.02 12.74
C VAL A 154 3.32 1.20 12.10
N GLU A 155 2.72 2.09 12.91
CA GLU A 155 2.10 3.33 12.39
C GLU A 155 3.15 4.18 11.68
N GLY A 156 2.85 4.60 10.44
CA GLY A 156 3.77 5.37 9.60
C GLY A 156 4.77 4.55 8.80
N TYR A 157 4.93 3.25 9.08
CA TYR A 157 5.91 2.37 8.43
C TYR A 157 5.30 1.37 7.44
N LEU A 158 3.99 1.21 7.44
CA LEU A 158 3.28 0.51 6.37
C LEU A 158 3.06 1.49 5.22
N PHE A 159 3.95 1.43 4.21
CA PHE A 159 4.06 2.49 3.21
C PHE A 159 2.81 2.60 2.33
N PRO A 160 2.34 3.83 2.03
CA PRO A 160 1.22 4.05 1.13
C PRO A 160 1.64 3.81 -0.32
N ASP A 161 0.97 2.87 -1.00
CA ASP A 161 1.20 2.53 -2.41
C ASP A 161 0.03 1.68 -2.94
N THR A 162 0.11 1.30 -4.21
CA THR A 162 -0.79 0.32 -4.81
C THR A 162 -0.09 -1.02 -4.94
N TYR A 163 -0.49 -1.97 -4.12
CA TYR A 163 0.06 -3.31 -4.04
C TYR A 163 -0.76 -4.29 -4.86
N ARG A 164 -0.11 -5.36 -5.28
CA ARG A 164 -0.73 -6.45 -6.03
C ARG A 164 -0.55 -7.75 -5.28
N PHE A 165 -1.64 -8.34 -4.80
CA PHE A 165 -1.63 -9.58 -4.03
C PHE A 165 -2.55 -10.63 -4.60
N ALA A 166 -2.19 -11.90 -4.40
CA ALA A 166 -3.12 -13.01 -4.58
C ALA A 166 -4.21 -12.95 -3.48
N PRO A 167 -5.49 -13.20 -3.79
CA PRO A 167 -6.52 -13.31 -2.79
C PRO A 167 -6.21 -14.38 -1.74
N GLY A 168 -6.48 -14.09 -0.47
CA GLY A 168 -6.19 -15.02 0.63
C GLY A 168 -4.72 -15.11 1.06
N VAL A 169 -3.87 -14.18 0.59
CA VAL A 169 -2.49 -14.08 1.08
C VAL A 169 -2.48 -13.83 2.60
N PRO A 170 -1.54 -14.41 3.37
CA PRO A 170 -1.42 -14.14 4.81
C PRO A 170 -1.23 -12.64 5.09
N VAL A 171 -1.81 -12.16 6.20
CA VAL A 171 -1.69 -10.75 6.61
C VAL A 171 -0.24 -10.34 6.76
N GLU A 172 0.60 -11.19 7.36
CA GLU A 172 2.02 -10.95 7.53
C GLU A 172 2.75 -10.70 6.21
N SER A 173 2.36 -11.40 5.14
CA SER A 173 2.95 -11.18 3.81
C SER A 173 2.59 -9.82 3.25
N VAL A 174 1.38 -9.33 3.53
CA VAL A 174 0.96 -7.97 3.16
C VAL A 174 1.77 -6.93 3.93
N LEU A 175 1.88 -7.09 5.26
CA LEU A 175 2.64 -6.18 6.11
C LEU A 175 4.12 -6.13 5.73
N ASN A 176 4.74 -7.29 5.46
CA ASN A 176 6.13 -7.35 5.00
C ASN A 176 6.33 -6.60 3.68
N ALA A 177 5.45 -6.82 2.69
CA ALA A 177 5.55 -6.11 1.41
C ALA A 177 5.40 -4.58 1.56
N MET A 178 4.56 -4.12 2.49
CA MET A 178 4.39 -2.70 2.77
C MET A 178 5.63 -2.11 3.46
N VAL A 179 6.27 -2.86 4.36
CA VAL A 179 7.53 -2.47 5.00
C VAL A 179 8.71 -2.55 4.02
N GLU A 180 8.78 -3.56 3.16
CA GLU A 180 9.80 -3.64 2.09
C GLU A 180 9.72 -2.40 1.18
N ARG A 181 8.50 -1.97 0.82
CA ARG A 181 8.29 -0.74 0.04
C ARG A 181 8.76 0.51 0.80
N TYR A 182 8.50 0.59 2.10
CA TYR A 182 9.03 1.64 2.97
C TYR A 182 10.57 1.64 2.96
N GLN A 183 11.21 0.48 3.06
CA GLN A 183 12.68 0.38 3.05
C GLN A 183 13.31 0.86 1.74
N VAL A 184 12.63 0.62 0.59
CA VAL A 184 13.06 1.09 -0.73
C VAL A 184 13.07 2.62 -0.83
N VAL A 185 12.20 3.31 -0.09
CA VAL A 185 12.17 4.78 -0.04
C VAL A 185 13.47 5.36 0.54
N TRP A 186 14.13 4.64 1.45
CA TRP A 186 15.38 5.08 2.08
C TRP A 186 16.59 4.84 1.18
N THR A 187 16.78 5.75 0.22
CA THR A 187 17.99 5.80 -0.61
C THR A 187 19.22 6.25 0.19
N GLU A 188 20.42 6.05 -0.35
CA GLU A 188 21.67 6.53 0.27
C GLU A 188 21.64 8.05 0.47
N ASP A 189 21.13 8.81 -0.52
CA ASP A 189 21.03 10.27 -0.43
C ASP A 189 20.10 10.70 0.72
N ARG A 190 18.94 10.04 0.87
CA ARG A 190 18.01 10.31 1.99
C ARG A 190 18.63 9.97 3.35
N ARG A 191 19.39 8.88 3.44
CA ARG A 191 20.10 8.50 4.67
C ARG A 191 21.22 9.48 5.02
N SER A 192 21.99 9.92 4.02
CA SER A 192 23.02 10.94 4.21
C SER A 192 22.40 12.26 4.69
N ARG A 193 21.30 12.68 4.07
CA ARG A 193 20.59 13.89 4.47
C ARG A 193 20.00 13.81 5.87
N LEU A 194 19.46 12.64 6.24
CA LEU A 194 18.97 12.38 7.61
C LEU A 194 20.09 12.56 8.66
N ALA A 195 21.28 12.04 8.37
CA ALA A 195 22.43 12.19 9.25
C ALA A 195 22.87 13.67 9.42
N GLU A 196 22.80 14.47 8.34
CA GLU A 196 23.08 15.92 8.41
C GLU A 196 22.08 16.69 9.28
N LEU A 197 20.84 16.22 9.37
CA LEU A 197 19.80 16.81 10.20
C LEU A 197 19.90 16.41 11.67
N GLU A 198 20.81 15.51 12.03
CA GLU A 198 20.97 14.95 13.39
C GLU A 198 19.65 14.37 13.96
N MET A 199 18.78 13.87 13.07
CA MET A 199 17.51 13.24 13.43
C MET A 199 17.61 11.72 13.28
N SER A 200 16.91 10.99 14.14
CA SER A 200 16.67 9.57 13.92
C SER A 200 15.61 9.36 12.82
N GLU A 201 15.63 8.19 12.16
CA GLU A 201 14.61 7.81 11.17
C GLU A 201 13.20 7.90 11.77
N ALA A 202 13.01 7.45 13.01
CA ALA A 202 11.74 7.54 13.71
C ALA A 202 11.25 8.99 13.90
N GLN A 203 12.14 9.89 14.23
CA GLN A 203 11.82 11.32 14.37
C GLN A 203 11.43 11.92 13.01
N LEU A 204 12.16 11.59 11.95
CA LEU A 204 11.86 12.11 10.62
C LEU A 204 10.52 11.60 10.09
N VAL A 205 10.23 10.30 10.22
CA VAL A 205 8.95 9.73 9.79
C VAL A 205 7.79 10.30 10.60
N THR A 206 8.00 10.57 11.89
CA THR A 206 7.03 11.24 12.75
C THR A 206 6.74 12.65 12.22
N LEU A 207 7.78 13.45 11.94
CA LEU A 207 7.62 14.78 11.36
C LEU A 207 6.95 14.72 9.98
N ALA A 208 7.39 13.82 9.11
CA ALA A 208 6.79 13.64 7.79
C ALA A 208 5.29 13.30 7.87
N SER A 209 4.87 12.50 8.85
CA SER A 209 3.46 12.16 9.06
C SER A 209 2.61 13.38 9.48
N ILE A 210 3.21 14.31 10.21
CA ILE A 210 2.55 15.58 10.58
C ILE A 210 2.44 16.47 9.34
N VAL A 211 3.54 16.64 8.58
CA VAL A 211 3.56 17.41 7.33
C VAL A 211 2.52 16.86 6.33
N GLN A 212 2.45 15.52 6.17
CA GLN A 212 1.45 14.86 5.33
C GLN A 212 0.03 15.18 5.74
N ALA A 213 -0.23 15.24 7.04
CA ALA A 213 -1.57 15.48 7.56
C ALA A 213 -2.01 16.95 7.51
N GLU A 214 -1.06 17.90 7.47
CA GLU A 214 -1.31 19.34 7.35
C GLU A 214 -1.49 19.78 5.89
N ALA A 215 -0.64 19.26 5.00
CA ALA A 215 -0.57 19.75 3.63
C ALA A 215 -1.78 19.31 2.81
N ARG A 216 -2.40 20.25 2.10
CA ARG A 216 -3.33 19.98 1.01
C ARG A 216 -2.62 19.97 -0.34
N GLU A 217 -1.63 20.87 -0.49
CA GLU A 217 -0.82 21.00 -1.69
C GLU A 217 0.58 20.47 -1.42
N VAL A 218 1.03 19.52 -2.24
CA VAL A 218 2.36 18.90 -2.12
C VAL A 218 3.48 19.94 -2.19
N THR A 219 3.29 20.98 -2.99
CA THR A 219 4.26 22.08 -3.18
C THR A 219 4.52 22.90 -1.91
N GLU A 220 3.62 22.87 -0.94
CA GLU A 220 3.74 23.59 0.34
C GLU A 220 4.39 22.75 1.46
N MET A 221 4.52 21.44 1.26
CA MET A 221 5.10 20.53 2.26
C MET A 221 6.48 20.99 2.76
N PRO A 222 7.44 21.44 1.91
CA PRO A 222 8.74 21.93 2.39
C PRO A 222 8.62 23.18 3.29
N SER A 223 7.67 24.07 3.03
CA SER A 223 7.44 25.26 3.86
C SER A 223 6.75 24.92 5.18
N ILE A 224 5.79 24.00 5.17
CA ILE A 224 5.17 23.46 6.41
C ILE A 224 6.24 22.79 7.26
N SER A 225 7.09 21.97 6.64
CA SER A 225 8.22 21.31 7.28
C SER A 225 9.17 22.32 7.93
N ALA A 226 9.49 23.42 7.23
CA ALA A 226 10.36 24.48 7.76
C ALA A 226 9.79 25.09 9.06
N VAL A 227 8.47 25.34 9.13
CA VAL A 227 7.84 25.82 10.37
C VAL A 227 8.08 24.86 11.53
N TYR A 228 7.90 23.55 11.32
CA TYR A 228 8.09 22.57 12.37
C TYR A 228 9.56 22.39 12.75
N HIS A 229 10.48 22.39 11.79
CA HIS A 229 11.92 22.38 12.08
C HIS A 229 12.34 23.60 12.90
N ASN A 230 11.87 24.81 12.53
CA ASN A 230 12.17 26.02 13.26
C ASN A 230 11.61 25.98 14.69
N ARG A 231 10.37 25.52 14.89
CA ARG A 231 9.77 25.34 16.21
C ARG A 231 10.53 24.32 17.06
N LEU A 232 10.95 23.18 16.47
CA LEU A 232 11.75 22.17 17.15
C LEU A 232 13.09 22.76 17.61
N ARG A 233 13.81 23.44 16.70
CA ARG A 233 15.10 24.08 16.98
C ARG A 233 15.00 25.09 18.12
N ASP A 234 13.94 25.91 18.13
CA ASP A 234 13.76 26.98 19.11
C ASP A 234 13.01 26.50 20.38
N GLY A 235 12.70 25.19 20.48
CA GLY A 235 12.05 24.60 21.64
C GLY A 235 10.58 24.99 21.83
N TRP A 236 9.91 25.41 20.76
CA TRP A 236 8.48 25.76 20.79
C TRP A 236 7.60 24.50 20.76
N LEU A 237 6.35 24.68 21.21
CA LEU A 237 5.29 23.70 20.99
C LEU A 237 4.97 23.60 19.49
N LEU A 238 4.79 22.38 18.96
CA LEU A 238 4.47 22.22 17.55
C LEU A 238 3.05 22.70 17.22
N GLN A 239 2.10 22.53 18.14
CA GLN A 239 0.70 22.95 17.98
C GLN A 239 0.09 22.49 16.65
N ALA A 240 0.33 21.23 16.32
CA ALA A 240 -0.16 20.58 15.12
C ALA A 240 -1.54 19.95 15.40
N ASP A 241 -2.60 20.47 14.80
CA ASP A 241 -3.97 19.97 14.96
C ASP A 241 -4.09 18.47 14.66
N PRO A 242 -3.44 17.91 13.61
CA PRO A 242 -3.51 16.48 13.31
C PRO A 242 -3.04 15.56 14.43
N THR A 243 -2.10 16.00 15.26
CA THR A 243 -1.61 15.20 16.39
C THR A 243 -2.67 15.07 17.49
N VAL A 244 -3.42 16.14 17.73
CA VAL A 244 -4.56 16.14 18.66
C VAL A 244 -5.69 15.27 18.12
N LEU A 245 -6.00 15.38 16.82
CA LEU A 245 -6.99 14.53 16.17
C LEU A 245 -6.60 13.04 16.19
N TYR A 246 -5.30 12.75 16.17
CA TYR A 246 -4.80 11.40 16.37
C TYR A 246 -5.06 10.92 17.82
N ALA A 247 -4.71 11.73 18.81
CA ALA A 247 -4.96 11.45 20.21
C ALA A 247 -6.45 11.23 20.54
N LEU A 248 -7.34 11.96 19.85
CA LEU A 248 -8.81 11.84 19.97
C LEU A 248 -9.39 10.63 19.24
N GLY A 249 -8.56 9.84 18.55
CA GLY A 249 -8.97 8.63 17.83
C GLY A 249 -9.60 8.87 16.45
N GLY A 250 -9.63 10.11 15.93
CA GLY A 250 -10.16 10.35 14.59
C GLY A 250 -10.45 11.82 14.26
N PRO A 251 -10.89 12.08 13.01
CA PRO A 251 -11.21 13.41 12.54
C PRO A 251 -12.44 13.99 13.27
N ARG A 252 -12.47 15.31 13.37
CA ARG A 252 -13.60 16.08 13.88
C ARG A 252 -13.92 17.21 12.90
N SER A 253 -15.17 17.60 12.84
CA SER A 253 -15.62 18.72 11.98
C SER A 253 -14.94 20.04 12.36
N ARG A 254 -14.61 20.22 13.64
CA ARG A 254 -13.87 21.37 14.19
C ARG A 254 -13.10 20.95 15.44
N LEU A 255 -11.84 21.35 15.52
CA LEU A 255 -11.05 21.20 16.73
C LEU A 255 -11.30 22.42 17.64
N LEU A 256 -11.97 22.18 18.77
CA LEU A 256 -12.25 23.19 19.79
C LEU A 256 -11.24 23.08 20.94
N TYR A 257 -10.99 24.16 21.66
CA TYR A 257 -10.09 24.17 22.82
C TYR A 257 -10.45 23.10 23.85
N ALA A 258 -11.74 22.93 24.15
CA ALA A 258 -12.17 21.86 25.07
C ALA A 258 -11.78 20.44 24.60
N ALA A 259 -11.70 20.20 23.30
CA ALA A 259 -11.24 18.92 22.75
C ALA A 259 -9.70 18.77 22.88
N ILE A 260 -8.95 19.87 22.68
CA ILE A 260 -7.51 19.90 22.92
C ILE A 260 -7.21 19.62 24.40
N ASP A 261 -7.93 20.25 25.29
CA ASP A 261 -7.78 20.12 26.74
C ASP A 261 -8.16 18.70 27.23
N SER A 262 -9.17 18.07 26.59
CA SER A 262 -9.59 16.71 26.96
C SER A 262 -8.53 15.62 26.77
N VAL A 263 -7.50 15.90 25.99
CA VAL A 263 -6.35 15.02 25.73
C VAL A 263 -5.02 15.68 26.11
N ALA A 264 -5.04 16.63 27.07
CA ALA A 264 -3.85 17.37 27.47
C ALA A 264 -2.69 16.47 27.95
N ASP A 265 -3.01 15.36 28.61
CA ASP A 265 -2.04 14.39 29.11
C ASP A 265 -1.54 13.41 28.04
N SER A 266 -2.14 13.41 26.84
CA SER A 266 -1.69 12.55 25.77
C SER A 266 -0.30 12.96 25.28
N PRO A 267 0.66 12.02 25.15
CA PRO A 267 1.97 12.32 24.59
C PRO A 267 1.92 12.75 23.10
N TYR A 268 0.78 12.57 22.44
CA TYR A 268 0.52 13.07 21.09
C TYR A 268 -0.05 14.48 21.06
N ASN A 269 -0.40 15.10 22.18
CA ASN A 269 -0.91 16.46 22.20
C ASN A 269 0.22 17.48 22.12
N THR A 270 0.56 17.93 20.92
CA THR A 270 1.62 18.93 20.69
C THR A 270 1.25 20.37 21.09
N TYR A 271 0.06 20.60 21.65
CA TYR A 271 -0.30 21.86 22.31
C TYR A 271 0.15 21.88 23.78
N SER A 272 0.33 20.72 24.40
CA SER A 272 0.78 20.59 25.80
C SER A 272 2.16 19.97 25.94
N GLN A 273 2.56 19.10 25.00
CA GLN A 273 3.84 18.41 25.00
C GLN A 273 4.84 19.06 24.03
N ARG A 274 6.09 19.26 24.48
CA ARG A 274 7.17 19.81 23.65
C ARG A 274 7.83 18.73 22.80
N GLY A 275 8.33 19.14 21.64
CA GLY A 275 9.01 18.25 20.71
C GLY A 275 8.05 17.43 19.85
N LEU A 276 8.58 16.39 19.19
CA LEU A 276 7.79 15.45 18.40
C LEU A 276 7.01 14.50 19.31
N PRO A 277 5.81 14.04 18.86
CA PRO A 277 5.11 12.97 19.56
C PRO A 277 5.92 11.66 19.50
N PRO A 278 5.55 10.64 20.30
CA PRO A 278 6.30 9.39 20.39
C PRO A 278 6.48 8.63 19.08
N GLY A 279 5.59 8.84 18.12
CA GLY A 279 5.63 8.17 16.83
C GLY A 279 4.72 8.84 15.79
N PRO A 280 4.73 8.31 14.55
CA PRO A 280 3.91 8.83 13.45
C PRO A 280 2.41 8.78 13.75
N ILE A 281 1.66 9.65 13.09
CA ILE A 281 0.19 9.78 13.22
C ILE A 281 -0.57 9.27 11.98
N GLY A 282 0.13 8.65 11.04
CA GLY A 282 -0.34 8.07 9.79
C GLY A 282 0.83 7.82 8.85
N ALA A 283 0.57 7.22 7.70
CA ALA A 283 1.60 6.84 6.73
C ALA A 283 1.96 8.02 5.81
N PRO A 284 3.18 8.60 5.91
CA PRO A 284 3.61 9.65 5.00
C PRO A 284 3.94 9.07 3.62
N GLY A 285 3.66 9.84 2.55
CA GLY A 285 4.16 9.58 1.21
C GLY A 285 5.62 10.02 1.03
N GLU A 286 6.20 9.70 -0.13
CA GLU A 286 7.59 10.09 -0.45
C GLU A 286 7.77 11.61 -0.41
N ALA A 287 6.80 12.37 -0.93
CA ALA A 287 6.86 13.83 -0.94
C ALA A 287 6.95 14.43 0.47
N ALA A 288 6.22 13.87 1.44
CA ALA A 288 6.27 14.33 2.82
C ALA A 288 7.60 13.96 3.52
N ILE A 289 8.16 12.77 3.19
CA ILE A 289 9.48 12.37 3.66
C ILE A 289 10.55 13.31 3.08
N ASP A 290 10.50 13.59 1.78
CA ASP A 290 11.43 14.53 1.14
C ASP A 290 11.29 15.95 1.68
N ALA A 291 10.08 16.42 1.94
CA ALA A 291 9.85 17.71 2.58
C ALA A 291 10.39 17.77 4.02
N ALA A 292 10.30 16.68 4.77
CA ALA A 292 10.88 16.61 6.11
C ALA A 292 12.41 16.58 6.08
N LEU A 293 13.02 15.96 5.06
CA LEU A 293 14.48 15.96 4.83
C LEU A 293 14.99 17.30 4.30
N HIS A 294 14.20 17.99 3.48
CA HIS A 294 14.59 19.20 2.73
C HIS A 294 13.60 20.35 2.98
N PRO A 295 13.48 20.85 4.24
CA PRO A 295 12.65 22.03 4.51
C PRO A 295 13.17 23.24 3.75
N THR A 296 12.30 24.20 3.42
CA THR A 296 12.75 25.50 2.89
C THR A 296 13.60 26.22 3.93
N GLN A 297 14.56 27.04 3.47
CA GLN A 297 15.49 27.78 4.34
C GLN A 297 14.87 29.10 4.86
N GLU A 298 13.56 29.10 5.07
CA GLU A 298 12.79 30.27 5.53
C GLU A 298 12.57 30.24 7.03
N ASP A 299 12.62 31.37 7.69
CA ASP A 299 12.39 31.52 9.12
C ASP A 299 10.89 31.59 9.47
N PHE A 300 10.07 30.81 8.80
CA PHE A 300 8.63 30.73 9.10
C PHE A 300 8.39 30.07 10.46
N MET A 301 7.54 30.71 11.26
CA MET A 301 7.14 30.18 12.58
C MET A 301 5.65 29.83 12.62
N TYR A 302 4.87 30.31 11.65
CA TYR A 302 3.42 30.15 11.61
C TYR A 302 2.94 29.98 10.17
N PHE A 303 1.82 29.29 10.03
CA PHE A 303 1.02 29.27 8.79
C PHE A 303 -0.48 29.30 9.11
N VAL A 304 -1.29 29.74 8.17
CA VAL A 304 -2.75 29.75 8.27
C VAL A 304 -3.35 29.32 6.93
N ALA A 305 -4.30 28.38 6.99
CA ALA A 305 -4.99 27.89 5.80
C ALA A 305 -5.91 28.96 5.20
N ARG A 306 -5.92 29.06 3.86
CA ARG A 306 -6.82 29.88 3.04
C ARG A 306 -7.98 29.06 2.49
N PRO A 307 -9.06 29.71 2.03
CA PRO A 307 -10.19 29.01 1.42
C PRO A 307 -9.84 28.19 0.17
N ASP A 308 -8.84 28.63 -0.60
CA ASP A 308 -8.35 27.96 -1.80
C ASP A 308 -7.53 26.69 -1.51
N GLY A 309 -7.31 26.38 -0.23
CA GLY A 309 -6.53 25.20 0.22
C GLY A 309 -5.05 25.48 0.43
N SER A 310 -4.55 26.64 -0.01
CA SER A 310 -3.17 27.07 0.22
C SER A 310 -2.95 27.58 1.65
N HIS A 311 -1.68 27.79 2.02
CA HIS A 311 -1.30 28.37 3.31
C HIS A 311 -0.61 29.72 3.13
N HIS A 312 -0.81 30.60 4.11
CA HIS A 312 -0.03 31.83 4.25
C HIS A 312 0.98 31.65 5.37
N PHE A 313 2.27 31.67 5.01
CA PHE A 313 3.38 31.51 5.95
C PHE A 313 3.86 32.86 6.49
N THR A 314 4.19 32.91 7.78
CA THR A 314 4.62 34.14 8.46
C THR A 314 5.70 33.87 9.48
N ARG A 315 6.52 34.90 9.78
CA ARG A 315 7.64 34.82 10.72
C ARG A 315 7.25 35.26 12.14
N THR A 316 6.34 36.21 12.25
CA THR A 316 5.98 36.81 13.52
C THR A 316 4.52 36.59 13.90
N LEU A 317 4.22 36.60 15.22
CA LEU A 317 2.85 36.49 15.71
C LEU A 317 1.95 37.64 15.21
N ALA A 318 2.53 38.84 15.04
CA ALA A 318 1.79 39.98 14.54
C ALA A 318 1.34 39.80 13.07
N GLU A 319 2.20 39.27 12.23
CA GLU A 319 1.89 38.88 10.84
C GLU A 319 0.86 37.75 10.81
N HIS A 320 1.04 36.72 11.64
CA HIS A 320 0.11 35.61 11.74
C HIS A 320 -1.29 36.04 12.15
N ASN A 321 -1.40 36.93 13.15
CA ASN A 321 -2.71 37.45 13.56
C ASN A 321 -3.41 38.25 12.45
N ARG A 322 -2.65 39.03 11.64
CA ARG A 322 -3.17 39.68 10.44
C ARG A 322 -3.65 38.68 9.41
N ALA A 323 -2.80 37.69 9.09
CA ALA A 323 -3.13 36.65 8.13
C ALA A 323 -4.38 35.85 8.57
N LYS A 324 -4.53 35.54 9.87
CA LYS A 324 -5.74 34.89 10.41
C LYS A 324 -7.00 35.75 10.20
N ALA A 325 -6.89 37.06 10.43
CA ALA A 325 -8.02 37.95 10.20
C ALA A 325 -8.41 38.04 8.71
N ASP A 326 -7.41 38.03 7.83
CA ASP A 326 -7.63 38.03 6.37
C ASP A 326 -8.25 36.69 5.91
N ALA A 327 -7.71 35.55 6.35
CA ALA A 327 -8.27 34.26 6.07
C ALA A 327 -9.70 34.11 6.54
N ARG A 328 -10.03 34.61 7.75
CA ARG A 328 -11.39 34.60 8.28
C ARG A 328 -12.34 35.40 7.38
N ARG A 329 -11.94 36.60 6.97
CA ARG A 329 -12.75 37.45 6.05
C ARG A 329 -12.97 36.75 4.70
N ALA A 330 -11.98 36.04 4.20
CA ALA A 330 -12.09 35.28 2.95
C ALA A 330 -13.06 34.08 3.11
N TRP A 331 -13.00 33.34 4.23
CA TRP A 331 -13.95 32.26 4.53
C TRP A 331 -15.40 32.82 4.68
N ASP A 332 -15.58 33.95 5.34
CA ASP A 332 -16.89 34.58 5.52
C ASP A 332 -17.50 35.03 4.17
N ARG A 333 -16.68 35.57 3.24
CA ARG A 333 -17.12 35.89 1.87
C ARG A 333 -17.55 34.68 1.08
N LEU A 334 -16.74 33.60 1.12
CA LEU A 334 -17.06 32.35 0.44
C LEU A 334 -18.36 31.73 0.99
N ALA A 335 -18.54 31.76 2.30
CA ALA A 335 -19.74 31.24 2.96
C ALA A 335 -21.01 32.11 2.63
N ALA A 336 -20.82 33.39 2.40
CA ALA A 336 -21.89 34.31 1.98
C ALA A 336 -22.22 34.26 0.46
N GLY A 337 -21.50 33.43 -0.32
CA GLY A 337 -21.67 33.31 -1.76
C GLY A 337 -21.20 34.53 -2.56
N ILE A 338 -20.36 35.39 -1.97
CA ILE A 338 -19.92 36.67 -2.54
C ILE A 338 -18.67 36.51 -3.43
N ASP A 339 -17.96 35.41 -3.33
CA ASP A 339 -16.77 35.13 -4.16
C ASP A 339 -17.17 34.44 -5.48
N GLY A 340 -17.16 35.22 -6.57
CA GLY A 340 -17.12 34.62 -7.93
C GLY A 340 -18.21 35.01 -8.92
N SER A 341 -18.99 36.06 -8.68
CA SER A 341 -19.79 36.65 -9.75
C SER A 341 -19.38 38.11 -9.99
N ASP A 342 -18.13 38.31 -10.46
CA ASP A 342 -17.87 39.56 -11.15
C ASP A 342 -18.40 39.42 -12.58
N GLY A 343 -19.45 40.18 -12.84
CA GLY A 343 -20.26 40.11 -14.03
C GLY A 343 -19.48 40.40 -15.31
N SER A 344 -19.50 39.41 -16.16
CA SER A 344 -19.60 39.64 -17.59
C SER A 344 -20.83 38.88 -18.11
N SER A 345 -22.01 39.48 -17.91
CA SER A 345 -23.15 39.26 -18.81
C SER A 345 -22.70 39.63 -20.23
N PRO A 346 -22.76 38.79 -21.23
CA PRO A 346 -22.72 39.23 -22.60
C PRO A 346 -24.06 39.95 -22.86
N ASP A 347 -23.95 41.23 -23.18
CA ASP A 347 -25.03 42.09 -23.69
C ASP A 347 -25.69 41.42 -24.90
N PRO A 348 -27.00 41.22 -24.88
CA PRO A 348 -27.72 40.69 -26.05
C PRO A 348 -28.00 41.83 -27.03
N ARG A 349 -27.16 41.94 -28.06
CA ARG A 349 -27.58 42.61 -29.32
C ARG A 349 -27.11 41.83 -30.52
#